data_c864cd70fdbdf03c7e2786076df34bd0
#
_entry.id   c864cd70fdbdf03c7e2786076df34bd0
#
_cell.length_a   1.000
_cell.length_b   1.000
_cell.length_c   1.000
_cell.angle_alpha   90.00
_cell.angle_beta   90.00
_cell.angle_gamma   90.00
#
_symmetry.space_group_name_H-M   'P 1'
#
loop_
_entity.id
_entity.type
_entity.pdbx_description
1 polymer ?
#
loop_
_entity_poly.entity_id
_entity_poly.type
_entity_poly.pdbx_seq_one_letter_code
_entity_poly.pdbx_strand_id
1 'polypeptide(L)'
;VVDFYNKVMVVEGDWETMRRYLHIKDASTFLVKVQEGRSVPKVQAEIDKLYGERYHLTLESNESVRGRALNLMDQAFRMFDVMALISIVVGSLGVINTLTMSVIERTREIGMLRAIGTTRGQIVRMVLAEAALMGVIGGILGLGTGIVLARILFIGMTTMSGYQLTFILPPEGVTFSLVMALVVSQIAAIPPAIRAARTRILEAVQYE
;
A
#
# COMPACT_ATOMS: atom_id res chain seq x y z
N VAL A 1 -33.11 -1.70 -24.28
CA VAL A 1 -31.67 -1.74 -24.60
C VAL A 1 -31.04 -2.76 -23.64
N VAL A 2 -30.27 -3.68 -24.17
CA VAL A 2 -29.50 -4.63 -23.34
C VAL A 2 -28.06 -4.15 -23.39
N ASP A 3 -27.52 -3.76 -22.24
CA ASP A 3 -26.14 -3.34 -22.10
C ASP A 3 -25.38 -4.31 -21.19
N PHE A 4 -24.14 -4.65 -21.59
CA PHE A 4 -23.26 -5.50 -20.80
C PHE A 4 -22.34 -4.62 -19.97
N TYR A 5 -22.83 -4.16 -18.85
CA TYR A 5 -22.02 -3.42 -17.88
C TYR A 5 -21.40 -4.40 -16.87
N ASN A 6 -20.09 -4.46 -16.78
CA ASN A 6 -19.36 -5.31 -15.82
C ASN A 6 -19.65 -6.82 -15.89
N LYS A 7 -19.81 -7.40 -17.06
CA LYS A 7 -20.24 -8.79 -17.23
C LYS A 7 -21.58 -9.14 -16.53
N VAL A 8 -22.26 -8.16 -16.00
CA VAL A 8 -23.63 -8.31 -15.52
C VAL A 8 -24.54 -7.85 -16.65
N MET A 9 -25.46 -8.72 -17.06
CA MET A 9 -26.46 -8.35 -18.05
C MET A 9 -27.45 -7.38 -17.39
N VAL A 10 -27.38 -6.11 -17.79
CA VAL A 10 -28.32 -5.08 -17.35
C VAL A 10 -29.35 -4.90 -18.46
N VAL A 11 -30.61 -5.05 -18.13
CA VAL A 11 -31.71 -4.81 -19.06
C VAL A 11 -32.32 -3.46 -18.69
N GLU A 12 -32.19 -2.50 -19.60
CA GLU A 12 -32.78 -1.18 -19.46
C GLU A 12 -34.05 -1.08 -20.33
N GLY A 13 -35.09 -0.58 -19.76
CA GLY A 13 -36.38 -0.37 -20.44
C GLY A 13 -37.26 0.57 -19.66
N ASP A 14 -38.36 0.97 -20.29
CA ASP A 14 -39.39 1.76 -19.61
C ASP A 14 -40.12 0.90 -18.57
N TRP A 15 -40.66 1.55 -17.55
CA TRP A 15 -41.33 0.88 -16.43
C TRP A 15 -42.48 -0.05 -16.85
N GLU A 16 -43.28 0.39 -17.83
CA GLU A 16 -44.42 -0.39 -18.31
C GLU A 16 -43.99 -1.70 -19.02
N THR A 17 -42.96 -1.61 -19.83
CA THR A 17 -42.36 -2.77 -20.52
C THR A 17 -41.79 -3.75 -19.52
N MET A 18 -40.98 -3.25 -18.56
CA MET A 18 -40.41 -4.08 -17.50
C MET A 18 -41.46 -4.80 -16.66
N ARG A 19 -42.50 -4.06 -16.27
CA ARG A 19 -43.63 -4.61 -15.52
C ARG A 19 -44.38 -5.70 -16.30
N ARG A 20 -44.59 -5.48 -17.60
CA ARG A 20 -45.37 -6.39 -18.46
C ARG A 20 -44.61 -7.68 -18.73
N TYR A 21 -43.32 -7.61 -19.05
CA TYR A 21 -42.54 -8.77 -19.51
C TYR A 21 -41.77 -9.46 -18.39
N LEU A 22 -41.28 -8.72 -17.42
CA LEU A 22 -40.49 -9.27 -16.29
C LEU A 22 -41.31 -9.42 -14.99
N HIS A 23 -42.60 -9.03 -15.02
CA HIS A 23 -43.52 -9.11 -13.87
C HIS A 23 -43.02 -8.40 -12.62
N ILE A 24 -42.19 -7.35 -12.79
CA ILE A 24 -41.67 -6.53 -11.71
C ILE A 24 -42.84 -5.70 -11.14
N LYS A 25 -43.13 -5.89 -9.85
CA LYS A 25 -44.24 -5.20 -9.18
C LYS A 25 -43.80 -3.96 -8.42
N ASP A 26 -42.57 -4.00 -7.89
CA ASP A 26 -42.08 -2.96 -6.99
C ASP A 26 -40.70 -2.47 -7.44
N ALA A 27 -40.47 -1.18 -7.26
CA ALA A 27 -39.15 -0.56 -7.45
C ALA A 27 -38.40 -0.56 -6.13
N SER A 28 -37.16 -1.07 -6.15
CA SER A 28 -36.29 -1.12 -4.97
C SER A 28 -35.45 0.16 -4.79
N THR A 29 -35.23 0.91 -5.86
CA THR A 29 -34.39 2.10 -5.83
C THR A 29 -34.93 3.17 -6.78
N PHE A 30 -34.95 4.41 -6.31
CA PHE A 30 -35.32 5.58 -7.07
C PHE A 30 -34.14 6.53 -7.18
N LEU A 31 -33.76 6.91 -8.39
CA LEU A 31 -32.78 7.94 -8.63
C LEU A 31 -33.48 9.28 -8.87
N VAL A 32 -33.26 10.23 -7.98
CA VAL A 32 -33.88 11.56 -8.07
C VAL A 32 -32.83 12.58 -8.48
N LYS A 33 -33.03 13.22 -9.63
CA LYS A 33 -32.20 14.34 -10.07
C LYS A 33 -32.76 15.64 -9.51
N VAL A 34 -31.98 16.31 -8.69
CA VAL A 34 -32.36 17.64 -8.16
C VAL A 34 -32.11 18.69 -9.23
N GLN A 35 -33.08 19.60 -9.38
CA GLN A 35 -33.02 20.70 -10.35
C GLN A 35 -31.87 21.66 -9.99
N GLU A 36 -31.22 22.21 -11.00
CA GLU A 36 -30.17 23.20 -10.83
C GLU A 36 -30.64 24.40 -10.00
N GLY A 37 -29.86 24.81 -9.02
CA GLY A 37 -30.19 25.89 -8.09
C GLY A 37 -30.94 25.48 -6.81
N ARG A 38 -31.42 24.22 -6.71
CA ARG A 38 -31.97 23.71 -5.45
C ARG A 38 -30.91 22.98 -4.61
N SER A 39 -31.02 23.17 -3.29
CA SER A 39 -30.11 22.51 -2.35
C SER A 39 -30.51 21.04 -2.17
N VAL A 40 -29.61 20.11 -2.44
CA VAL A 40 -29.83 18.67 -2.27
C VAL A 40 -30.29 18.31 -0.85
N PRO A 41 -29.68 18.83 0.24
CA PRO A 41 -30.13 18.52 1.60
C PRO A 41 -31.57 18.97 1.90
N LYS A 42 -32.00 20.10 1.31
CA LYS A 42 -33.38 20.57 1.50
C LYS A 42 -34.40 19.69 0.80
N VAL A 43 -34.10 19.29 -0.43
CA VAL A 43 -34.95 18.36 -1.20
C VAL A 43 -34.99 16.99 -0.52
N GLN A 44 -33.86 16.52 -0.01
CA GLN A 44 -33.78 15.27 0.75
C GLN A 44 -34.70 15.32 1.99
N ALA A 45 -34.64 16.39 2.76
CA ALA A 45 -35.50 16.56 3.94
C ALA A 45 -37.00 16.66 3.58
N GLU A 46 -37.34 17.28 2.45
CA GLU A 46 -38.72 17.33 1.95
C GLU A 46 -39.26 15.96 1.59
N ILE A 47 -38.45 15.17 0.85
CA ILE A 47 -38.82 13.81 0.43
C ILE A 47 -38.92 12.90 1.67
N ASP A 48 -37.97 13.00 2.59
CA ASP A 48 -37.97 12.21 3.82
C ASP A 48 -39.23 12.45 4.64
N LYS A 49 -39.61 13.70 4.80
CA LYS A 49 -40.84 14.11 5.52
C LYS A 49 -42.12 13.61 4.85
N LEU A 50 -42.15 13.58 3.51
CA LEU A 50 -43.36 13.21 2.76
C LEU A 50 -43.49 11.68 2.58
N TYR A 51 -42.40 11.00 2.43
CA TYR A 51 -42.38 9.60 1.98
C TYR A 51 -41.51 8.67 2.85
N GLY A 52 -40.52 9.20 3.60
CA GLY A 52 -39.56 8.42 4.37
C GLY A 52 -40.21 7.47 5.36
N GLU A 53 -41.02 8.01 6.30
CA GLU A 53 -41.69 7.19 7.30
C GLU A 53 -42.77 6.29 6.72
N ARG A 54 -43.50 6.80 5.73
CA ARG A 54 -44.66 6.09 5.16
C ARG A 54 -44.26 4.86 4.33
N TYR A 55 -43.12 4.92 3.65
CA TYR A 55 -42.65 3.85 2.76
C TYR A 55 -41.33 3.23 3.20
N HIS A 56 -40.83 3.57 4.38
CA HIS A 56 -39.56 3.11 4.93
C HIS A 56 -38.38 3.34 3.95
N LEU A 57 -38.36 4.51 3.31
CA LEU A 57 -37.33 4.85 2.34
C LEU A 57 -36.08 5.37 3.05
N THR A 58 -34.91 4.86 2.64
CA THR A 58 -33.63 5.43 3.04
C THR A 58 -33.14 6.36 1.94
N LEU A 59 -33.04 7.65 2.26
CA LEU A 59 -32.57 8.65 1.31
C LEU A 59 -31.08 8.90 1.49
N GLU A 60 -30.32 8.67 0.46
CA GLU A 60 -28.89 8.96 0.43
C GLU A 60 -28.56 9.94 -0.69
N SER A 61 -27.75 10.95 -0.38
CA SER A 61 -27.22 11.83 -1.42
C SER A 61 -26.05 11.13 -2.13
N ASN A 62 -25.85 11.43 -3.41
CA ASN A 62 -24.70 10.90 -4.15
C ASN A 62 -23.36 11.28 -3.49
N GLU A 63 -23.30 12.45 -2.86
CA GLU A 63 -22.12 12.91 -2.12
C GLU A 63 -21.87 12.05 -0.87
N SER A 64 -22.91 11.68 -0.12
CA SER A 64 -22.78 10.82 1.06
C SER A 64 -22.38 9.40 0.69
N VAL A 65 -22.94 8.84 -0.38
CA VAL A 65 -22.56 7.51 -0.90
C VAL A 65 -21.10 7.51 -1.36
N ARG A 66 -20.71 8.53 -2.14
CA ARG A 66 -19.34 8.69 -2.59
C ARG A 66 -18.37 8.87 -1.41
N GLY A 67 -18.74 9.73 -0.44
CA GLY A 67 -17.92 9.94 0.76
C GLY A 67 -17.75 8.65 1.58
N ARG A 68 -18.81 7.86 1.72
CA ARG A 68 -18.72 6.55 2.40
C ARG A 68 -17.82 5.58 1.64
N ALA A 69 -17.95 5.51 0.32
CA ALA A 69 -17.09 4.66 -0.52
C ALA A 69 -15.61 5.06 -0.43
N LEU A 70 -15.31 6.36 -0.50
CA LEU A 70 -13.96 6.88 -0.34
C LEU A 70 -13.40 6.59 1.07
N ASN A 71 -14.18 6.78 2.12
CA ASN A 71 -13.75 6.47 3.49
C ASN A 71 -13.46 4.98 3.70
N LEU A 72 -14.25 4.09 3.09
CA LEU A 72 -13.97 2.64 3.13
C LEU A 72 -12.68 2.30 2.38
N MET A 73 -12.44 2.94 1.23
CA MET A 73 -11.17 2.79 0.51
C MET A 73 -9.98 3.30 1.34
N ASP A 74 -10.08 4.48 1.92
CA ASP A 74 -9.04 5.03 2.80
C ASP A 74 -8.78 4.15 4.02
N GLN A 75 -9.81 3.54 4.58
CA GLN A 75 -9.66 2.59 5.68
C GLN A 75 -8.90 1.33 5.23
N ALA A 76 -9.22 0.80 4.06
CA ALA A 76 -8.52 -0.34 3.48
C ALA A 76 -7.04 0.00 3.20
N PHE A 77 -6.76 1.17 2.61
CA PHE A 77 -5.38 1.62 2.36
C PHE A 77 -4.58 1.81 3.65
N ARG A 78 -5.19 2.37 4.70
CA ARG A 78 -4.53 2.46 6.03
C ARG A 78 -4.12 1.11 6.60
N MET A 79 -4.87 0.05 6.34
CA MET A 79 -4.44 -1.29 6.75
C MET A 79 -3.16 -1.73 6.00
N PHE A 80 -3.06 -1.43 4.71
CA PHE A 80 -1.83 -1.68 3.95
C PHE A 80 -0.65 -0.86 4.47
N ASP A 81 -0.86 0.40 4.86
CA ASP A 81 0.19 1.25 5.45
C ASP A 81 0.72 0.65 6.76
N VAL A 82 -0.16 0.15 7.63
CA VAL A 82 0.24 -0.52 8.88
C VAL A 82 1.02 -1.80 8.57
N MET A 83 0.58 -2.62 7.61
CA MET A 83 1.32 -3.81 7.19
C MET A 83 2.69 -3.46 6.61
N ALA A 84 2.78 -2.39 5.82
CA ALA A 84 4.04 -1.89 5.28
C ALA A 84 4.99 -1.44 6.40
N LEU A 85 4.48 -0.72 7.41
CA LEU A 85 5.27 -0.29 8.56
C LEU A 85 5.83 -1.49 9.34
N ILE A 86 4.99 -2.49 9.62
CA ILE A 86 5.43 -3.72 10.29
C ILE A 86 6.50 -4.42 9.45
N SER A 87 6.32 -4.52 8.14
CA SER A 87 7.29 -5.14 7.23
C SER A 87 8.62 -4.40 7.21
N ILE A 88 8.61 -3.07 7.26
CA ILE A 88 9.82 -2.23 7.36
C ILE A 88 10.55 -2.52 8.68
N VAL A 89 9.83 -2.61 9.79
CA VAL A 89 10.44 -2.91 11.11
C VAL A 89 11.08 -4.30 11.10
N VAL A 90 10.35 -5.32 10.63
CA VAL A 90 10.87 -6.69 10.56
C VAL A 90 12.06 -6.79 9.62
N GLY A 91 11.97 -6.16 8.43
CA GLY A 91 13.08 -6.11 7.49
C GLY A 91 14.32 -5.41 8.05
N SER A 92 14.13 -4.30 8.78
CA SER A 92 15.21 -3.58 9.46
C SER A 92 15.92 -4.45 10.50
N LEU A 93 15.17 -5.23 11.28
CA LEU A 93 15.75 -6.19 12.23
C LEU A 93 16.57 -7.26 11.52
N GLY A 94 16.11 -7.72 10.35
CA GLY A 94 16.87 -8.66 9.50
C GLY A 94 18.22 -8.06 9.06
N VAL A 95 18.23 -6.82 8.57
CA VAL A 95 19.46 -6.11 8.17
C VAL A 95 20.39 -5.93 9.37
N ILE A 96 19.87 -5.48 10.52
CA ILE A 96 20.66 -5.32 11.75
C ILE A 96 21.32 -6.65 12.16
N ASN A 97 20.57 -7.74 12.13
CA ASN A 97 21.07 -9.06 12.51
C ASN A 97 22.15 -9.54 11.56
N THR A 98 21.93 -9.46 10.26
CA THR A 98 22.88 -9.89 9.23
C THR A 98 24.18 -9.09 9.30
N LEU A 99 24.10 -7.75 9.39
CA LEU A 99 25.28 -6.91 9.50
C LEU A 99 26.00 -7.10 10.82
N THR A 100 25.29 -7.32 11.93
CA THR A 100 25.92 -7.60 13.22
C THR A 100 26.70 -8.91 13.18
N MET A 101 26.14 -9.95 12.55
CA MET A 101 26.84 -11.23 12.38
C MET A 101 28.06 -11.07 11.47
N SER A 102 27.94 -10.39 10.34
CA SER A 102 29.04 -10.08 9.43
C SER A 102 30.19 -9.34 10.15
N VAL A 103 29.86 -8.35 11.00
CA VAL A 103 30.86 -7.62 11.81
C VAL A 103 31.55 -8.52 12.83
N ILE A 104 30.81 -9.41 13.49
CA ILE A 104 31.38 -10.35 14.47
C ILE A 104 32.34 -11.32 13.78
N GLU A 105 31.94 -11.92 12.68
CA GLU A 105 32.76 -12.86 11.90
C GLU A 105 34.05 -12.21 11.39
N ARG A 106 34.00 -10.92 11.04
CA ARG A 106 35.15 -10.16 10.52
C ARG A 106 35.87 -9.31 11.56
N THR A 107 35.60 -9.55 12.86
CA THR A 107 36.18 -8.73 13.94
C THR A 107 37.72 -8.70 13.88
N ARG A 108 38.38 -9.82 13.58
CA ARG A 108 39.84 -9.92 13.45
C ARG A 108 40.34 -9.09 12.26
N GLU A 109 39.68 -9.15 11.10
CA GLU A 109 40.03 -8.35 9.93
C GLU A 109 39.91 -6.87 10.20
N ILE A 110 38.80 -6.45 10.85
CA ILE A 110 38.56 -5.05 11.26
C ILE A 110 39.63 -4.59 12.27
N GLY A 111 40.01 -5.45 13.20
CA GLY A 111 41.12 -5.18 14.15
C GLY A 111 42.44 -4.97 13.46
N MET A 112 42.80 -5.84 12.50
CA MET A 112 44.02 -5.70 11.69
C MET A 112 44.02 -4.41 10.85
N LEU A 113 42.92 -4.10 10.18
CA LEU A 113 42.75 -2.85 9.43
C LEU A 113 42.96 -1.62 10.33
N ARG A 114 42.46 -1.66 11.54
CA ARG A 114 42.67 -0.57 12.50
C ARG A 114 44.13 -0.48 13.00
N ALA A 115 44.81 -1.62 13.16
CA ALA A 115 46.22 -1.64 13.56
C ALA A 115 47.13 -1.00 12.52
N ILE A 116 46.81 -1.11 11.23
CA ILE A 116 47.53 -0.47 10.11
C ILE A 116 47.06 0.97 9.84
N GLY A 117 46.16 1.54 10.68
CA GLY A 117 45.84 2.96 10.64
C GLY A 117 44.44 3.33 10.08
N THR A 118 43.55 2.35 9.79
CA THR A 118 42.20 2.64 9.34
C THR A 118 41.41 3.38 10.43
N THR A 119 40.80 4.50 10.06
CA THR A 119 40.00 5.33 10.98
C THR A 119 38.66 4.71 11.27
N ARG A 120 38.04 5.10 12.40
CA ARG A 120 36.69 4.66 12.77
C ARG A 120 35.65 5.05 11.70
N GLY A 121 35.77 6.23 11.11
CA GLY A 121 34.88 6.70 10.04
C GLY A 121 34.96 5.85 8.76
N GLN A 122 36.15 5.33 8.44
CA GLN A 122 36.32 4.41 7.31
C GLN A 122 35.64 3.07 7.53
N ILE A 123 35.72 2.51 8.77
CA ILE A 123 34.99 1.28 9.13
C ILE A 123 33.48 1.51 9.05
N VAL A 124 32.97 2.64 9.59
CA VAL A 124 31.53 2.96 9.47
C VAL A 124 31.11 3.02 8.01
N ARG A 125 31.87 3.71 7.14
CA ARG A 125 31.56 3.83 5.71
C ARG A 125 31.57 2.46 5.01
N MET A 126 32.46 1.56 5.39
CA MET A 126 32.52 0.22 4.87
C MET A 126 31.24 -0.58 5.18
N VAL A 127 30.76 -0.57 6.42
CA VAL A 127 29.53 -1.24 6.84
C VAL A 127 28.29 -0.59 6.18
N LEU A 128 28.28 0.74 6.08
CA LEU A 128 27.19 1.45 5.38
C LEU A 128 27.17 1.15 3.89
N ALA A 129 28.32 0.98 3.24
CA ALA A 129 28.39 0.57 1.84
C ALA A 129 27.84 -0.86 1.64
N GLU A 130 28.14 -1.78 2.55
CA GLU A 130 27.57 -3.14 2.55
C GLU A 130 26.03 -3.08 2.71
N ALA A 131 25.53 -2.25 3.63
CA ALA A 131 24.10 -2.02 3.79
C ALA A 131 23.46 -1.39 2.54
N ALA A 132 24.15 -0.48 1.87
CA ALA A 132 23.66 0.12 0.63
C ALA A 132 23.46 -0.94 -0.47
N LEU A 133 24.42 -1.85 -0.62
CA LEU A 133 24.31 -2.97 -1.56
C LEU A 133 23.12 -3.88 -1.21
N MET A 134 22.94 -4.21 0.07
CA MET A 134 21.78 -4.99 0.52
C MET A 134 20.46 -4.25 0.23
N GLY A 135 20.43 -2.94 0.49
CA GLY A 135 19.25 -2.09 0.22
C GLY A 135 18.91 -2.01 -1.28
N VAL A 136 19.92 -1.88 -2.14
CA VAL A 136 19.71 -1.85 -3.60
C VAL A 136 19.23 -3.21 -4.12
N ILE A 137 19.92 -4.29 -3.76
CA ILE A 137 19.53 -5.64 -4.21
C ILE A 137 18.15 -6.01 -3.68
N GLY A 138 17.91 -5.80 -2.38
CA GLY A 138 16.61 -6.05 -1.75
C GLY A 138 15.50 -5.18 -2.31
N GLY A 139 15.81 -3.90 -2.60
CA GLY A 139 14.87 -2.97 -3.23
C GLY A 139 14.46 -3.40 -4.64
N ILE A 140 15.41 -3.82 -5.47
CA ILE A 140 15.14 -4.31 -6.84
C ILE A 140 14.32 -5.61 -6.80
N LEU A 141 14.71 -6.57 -5.98
CA LEU A 141 13.99 -7.83 -5.82
C LEU A 141 12.59 -7.62 -5.23
N GLY A 142 12.48 -6.78 -4.21
CA GLY A 142 11.20 -6.44 -3.59
C GLY A 142 10.27 -5.71 -4.55
N LEU A 143 10.79 -4.77 -5.34
CA LEU A 143 10.02 -4.07 -6.37
C LEU A 143 9.54 -5.05 -7.46
N GLY A 144 10.43 -5.92 -7.95
CA GLY A 144 10.08 -6.92 -8.96
C GLY A 144 8.99 -7.86 -8.50
N THR A 145 9.14 -8.45 -7.31
CA THR A 145 8.11 -9.33 -6.72
C THR A 145 6.82 -8.58 -6.42
N GLY A 146 6.91 -7.34 -5.93
CA GLY A 146 5.75 -6.48 -5.66
C GLY A 146 4.94 -6.17 -6.91
N ILE A 147 5.59 -5.83 -8.03
CA ILE A 147 4.92 -5.58 -9.32
C ILE A 147 4.23 -6.85 -9.83
N VAL A 148 4.89 -8.01 -9.76
CA VAL A 148 4.31 -9.29 -10.19
C VAL A 148 3.07 -9.61 -9.35
N LEU A 149 3.16 -9.49 -8.03
CA LEU A 149 2.05 -9.75 -7.13
C LEU A 149 0.88 -8.78 -7.35
N ALA A 150 1.18 -7.48 -7.50
CA ALA A 150 0.17 -6.46 -7.81
C ALA A 150 -0.55 -6.77 -9.13
N ARG A 151 0.18 -7.24 -10.15
CA ARG A 151 -0.40 -7.61 -11.44
C ARG A 151 -1.32 -8.84 -11.33
N ILE A 152 -0.92 -9.85 -10.56
CA ILE A 152 -1.75 -11.04 -10.30
C ILE A 152 -3.05 -10.66 -9.59
N LEU A 153 -2.96 -9.86 -8.52
CA LEU A 153 -4.12 -9.37 -7.79
C LEU A 153 -5.05 -8.53 -8.68
N PHE A 154 -4.46 -7.67 -9.52
CA PHE A 154 -5.20 -6.84 -10.44
C PHE A 154 -5.97 -7.67 -11.49
N ILE A 155 -5.33 -8.69 -12.08
CA ILE A 155 -5.98 -9.62 -13.00
C ILE A 155 -7.13 -10.37 -12.29
N GLY A 156 -6.91 -10.82 -11.05
CA GLY A 156 -7.94 -11.46 -10.24
C GLY A 156 -9.15 -10.54 -10.01
N MET A 157 -8.91 -9.27 -9.63
CA MET A 157 -9.97 -8.30 -9.45
C MET A 157 -10.75 -8.02 -10.74
N THR A 158 -10.06 -7.82 -11.87
CA THR A 158 -10.72 -7.54 -13.14
C THR A 158 -11.55 -8.72 -13.63
N THR A 159 -11.08 -9.95 -13.44
CA THR A 159 -11.83 -11.15 -13.83
C THR A 159 -13.04 -11.40 -12.94
N MET A 160 -12.96 -11.12 -11.66
CA MET A 160 -14.08 -11.33 -10.71
C MET A 160 -15.11 -10.19 -10.77
N SER A 161 -14.67 -8.94 -10.90
CA SER A 161 -15.56 -7.77 -10.84
C SER A 161 -16.13 -7.40 -12.20
N GLY A 162 -15.57 -7.90 -13.30
CA GLY A 162 -16.00 -7.56 -14.66
C GLY A 162 -15.62 -6.14 -15.12
N TYR A 163 -15.00 -5.32 -14.25
CA TYR A 163 -14.53 -3.99 -14.63
C TYR A 163 -13.29 -4.09 -15.51
N GLN A 164 -13.27 -3.36 -16.61
CA GLN A 164 -12.05 -3.17 -17.41
C GLN A 164 -11.21 -2.06 -16.77
N LEU A 165 -10.41 -2.43 -15.79
CA LEU A 165 -9.46 -1.50 -15.17
C LEU A 165 -8.16 -1.51 -15.97
N THR A 166 -7.51 -0.37 -16.09
CA THR A 166 -6.18 -0.28 -16.71
C THR A 166 -5.11 -0.32 -15.61
N PHE A 167 -4.18 -1.27 -15.69
CA PHE A 167 -3.06 -1.32 -14.77
C PHE A 167 -2.04 -0.23 -15.12
N ILE A 168 -1.90 0.75 -14.25
CA ILE A 168 -0.93 1.84 -14.40
C ILE A 168 0.07 1.73 -13.27
N LEU A 169 1.35 1.62 -13.61
CA LEU A 169 2.44 1.65 -12.64
C LEU A 169 2.97 3.09 -12.54
N PRO A 170 2.72 3.80 -11.42
CA PRO A 170 3.21 5.17 -11.28
C PRO A 170 4.74 5.18 -11.11
N PRO A 171 5.50 5.90 -11.94
CA PRO A 171 6.96 5.94 -11.84
C PRO A 171 7.43 6.57 -10.51
N GLU A 172 6.63 7.47 -9.95
CA GLU A 172 6.88 8.10 -8.66
C GLU A 172 6.86 7.08 -7.52
N GLY A 173 5.92 6.11 -7.56
CA GLY A 173 5.84 5.03 -6.57
C GLY A 173 7.04 4.09 -6.65
N VAL A 174 7.52 3.81 -7.87
CA VAL A 174 8.71 2.98 -8.09
C VAL A 174 9.97 3.65 -7.53
N THR A 175 10.18 4.92 -7.85
CA THR A 175 11.34 5.68 -7.35
C THR A 175 11.29 5.86 -5.85
N PHE A 176 10.11 6.17 -5.29
CA PHE A 176 9.91 6.27 -3.84
C PHE A 176 10.25 4.96 -3.13
N SER A 177 9.81 3.82 -3.65
CA SER A 177 10.07 2.50 -3.05
C SER A 177 11.57 2.17 -3.01
N LEU A 178 12.31 2.45 -4.10
CA LEU A 178 13.75 2.23 -4.15
C LEU A 178 14.53 3.14 -3.18
N VAL A 179 14.14 4.41 -3.12
CA VAL A 179 14.74 5.36 -2.19
C VAL A 179 14.47 4.95 -0.74
N MET A 180 13.23 4.54 -0.43
CA MET A 180 12.87 4.04 0.90
C MET A 180 13.63 2.78 1.29
N ALA A 181 13.81 1.82 0.38
CA ALA A 181 14.60 0.62 0.64
C ALA A 181 16.05 0.98 0.99
N LEU A 182 16.66 1.92 0.27
CA LEU A 182 18.00 2.41 0.55
C LEU A 182 18.07 3.15 1.90
N VAL A 183 17.13 4.06 2.17
CA VAL A 183 17.11 4.84 3.43
C VAL A 183 16.94 3.93 4.64
N VAL A 184 16.00 2.99 4.56
CA VAL A 184 15.75 2.04 5.67
C VAL A 184 16.97 1.17 5.92
N SER A 185 17.63 0.64 4.88
CA SER A 185 18.84 -0.16 5.05
C SER A 185 19.98 0.65 5.67
N GLN A 186 20.15 1.92 5.32
CA GLN A 186 21.15 2.80 5.92
C GLN A 186 20.88 3.06 7.40
N ILE A 187 19.63 3.38 7.76
CA ILE A 187 19.23 3.62 9.15
C ILE A 187 19.44 2.34 9.99
N ALA A 188 19.03 1.19 9.47
CA ALA A 188 19.22 -0.10 10.12
C ALA A 188 20.70 -0.46 10.33
N ALA A 189 21.58 -0.01 9.44
CA ALA A 189 23.01 -0.30 9.52
C ALA A 189 23.76 0.56 10.56
N ILE A 190 23.20 1.67 11.04
CA ILE A 190 23.89 2.58 11.97
C ILE A 190 24.35 1.85 13.26
N PRO A 191 23.52 1.07 13.98
CA PRO A 191 23.96 0.39 15.18
C PRO A 191 25.12 -0.59 14.96
N PRO A 192 25.09 -1.54 13.98
CA PRO A 192 26.20 -2.43 13.73
C PRO A 192 27.45 -1.69 13.24
N ALA A 193 27.32 -0.63 12.42
CA ALA A 193 28.45 0.17 11.96
C ALA A 193 29.19 0.85 13.12
N ILE A 194 28.47 1.43 14.08
CA ILE A 194 29.05 2.04 15.27
C ILE A 194 29.74 0.99 16.13
N ARG A 195 29.13 -0.19 16.30
CA ARG A 195 29.75 -1.31 17.06
C ARG A 195 31.06 -1.75 16.39
N ALA A 196 31.08 -1.96 15.10
CA ALA A 196 32.28 -2.30 14.33
C ALA A 196 33.40 -1.27 14.52
N ALA A 197 33.08 0.02 14.46
CA ALA A 197 34.06 1.10 14.64
C ALA A 197 34.59 1.20 16.09
N ARG A 198 33.91 0.65 17.08
CA ARG A 198 34.32 0.68 18.49
C ARG A 198 35.07 -0.58 18.95
N THR A 199 35.24 -1.60 18.09
CA THR A 199 35.98 -2.82 18.41
C THR A 199 37.39 -2.48 18.91
N ARG A 200 37.79 -3.04 20.04
CA ARG A 200 39.11 -2.81 20.65
C ARG A 200 40.15 -3.67 19.91
N ILE A 201 41.26 -3.06 19.50
CA ILE A 201 42.35 -3.74 18.77
C ILE A 201 42.93 -4.89 19.57
N LEU A 202 43.06 -4.72 20.91
CA LEU A 202 43.61 -5.75 21.80
C LEU A 202 42.75 -7.00 21.90
N GLU A 203 41.43 -6.85 21.97
CA GLU A 203 40.47 -7.96 22.06
C GLU A 203 40.36 -8.71 20.71
N ALA A 204 40.56 -8.01 19.59
CA ALA A 204 40.48 -8.61 18.25
C ALA A 204 41.68 -9.52 17.91
N VAL A 205 42.84 -9.33 18.57
CA VAL A 205 44.07 -10.09 18.32
C VAL A 205 44.29 -11.24 19.33
N GLN A 206 43.65 -11.16 20.51
CA GLN A 206 43.77 -12.16 21.59
C GLN A 206 42.76 -13.30 21.50
N TYR A 207 41.85 -13.29 20.53
CA TYR A 207 40.85 -14.36 20.40
C TYR A 207 41.49 -15.58 19.70
N GLU A 208 42.01 -16.49 20.49
CA GLU A 208 42.34 -17.88 20.14
C GLU A 208 41.13 -18.77 20.39
#